data_f945a4335e3a5aa99c5f0644ba82bde2
#
_entry.id   f945a4335e3a5aa99c5f0644ba82bde2
#
_cell.length_a   1.000
_cell.length_b   1.000
_cell.length_c   1.000
_cell.angle_alpha   90.00
_cell.angle_beta   90.00
_cell.angle_gamma   90.00
#
_symmetry.space_group_name_H-M   'P 1'
#
loop_
_entity.id
_entity.type
_entity.pdbx_description
1 polymer ?
#
loop_
_entity_poly.entity_id
_entity_poly.type
_entity_poly.pdbx_seq_one_letter_code
_entity_poly.pdbx_strand_id
1 'polypeptide(L)'
;MGVITNLTRMWLTRSMKPFLFQKEYDRQLFYEECRELGLYIHIPFCRSICNFCPYCKVLYSQEMCSRYVDALLKEIRLVGEQTENKKTVTSLYFGGGTPALAADRIKEIICTVEEYFLITEGIGVELHPDNVTIPLLQTLKDAGVTRISIGIQSFGDKYQKILGRKPVDVAAMGEALQKVNFETVSMDFIFALPGQTFNDLKFDIDTAFQNGANHIAIYPFIDFTFTTSRVSAMPKREKRCLLDAVTAYCGEQGYVRNSIWTFSSGENSGYSSMTRENFLGFGCSGATLLRDQFKINTFSTEEYIRCLEQKRLPTSLTLRFSLRQRMIYYLFWTAYSTRISSRDFEDFFGVPLKKMYGLELKVAKMMGFVREENGNYQMTPKGAFYYHYYESYYTLSYIDKMWGIMKEEAFPECISF
;
A
#
# COMPACT_ATOMS: atom_id res chain seq x y z
N MET A 1 -5.67 -13.80 -18.30
CA MET A 1 -4.52 -12.85 -18.34
C MET A 1 -4.53 -12.13 -19.69
N GLY A 2 -4.38 -10.81 -19.72
CA GLY A 2 -4.36 -10.05 -20.97
C GLY A 2 -3.10 -10.37 -21.80
N VAL A 3 -3.26 -10.52 -23.11
CA VAL A 3 -2.13 -10.80 -24.02
C VAL A 3 -1.02 -9.74 -23.89
N ILE A 4 -1.41 -8.47 -23.77
CA ILE A 4 -0.49 -7.34 -23.62
C ILE A 4 0.34 -7.47 -22.32
N THR A 5 -0.28 -7.82 -21.19
CA THR A 5 0.41 -7.98 -19.91
C THR A 5 1.46 -9.08 -19.97
N ASN A 6 1.12 -10.21 -20.60
CA ASN A 6 2.07 -11.31 -20.79
C ASN A 6 3.23 -10.94 -21.72
N LEU A 7 2.96 -10.31 -22.86
CA LEU A 7 4.00 -9.89 -23.79
C LEU A 7 4.95 -8.87 -23.13
N THR A 8 4.40 -7.90 -22.38
CA THR A 8 5.19 -6.92 -21.65
C THR A 8 6.04 -7.60 -20.58
N ARG A 9 5.48 -8.53 -19.80
CA ARG A 9 6.22 -9.32 -18.82
C ARG A 9 7.38 -10.09 -19.47
N MET A 10 7.09 -10.83 -20.53
CA MET A 10 8.11 -11.61 -21.24
C MET A 10 9.23 -10.74 -21.80
N TRP A 11 8.87 -9.60 -22.39
CA TRP A 11 9.84 -8.62 -22.88
C TRP A 11 10.73 -8.08 -21.76
N LEU A 12 10.13 -7.58 -20.68
CA LEU A 12 10.88 -6.95 -19.59
C LEU A 12 11.72 -7.94 -18.77
N THR A 13 11.18 -9.13 -18.50
CA THR A 13 11.91 -10.18 -17.76
C THR A 13 12.90 -10.97 -18.62
N ARG A 14 12.82 -10.85 -19.96
CA ARG A 14 13.57 -11.71 -20.91
C ARG A 14 13.32 -13.20 -20.63
N SER A 15 12.12 -13.55 -20.22
CA SER A 15 11.76 -14.90 -19.83
C SER A 15 10.32 -15.24 -20.21
N MET A 16 10.11 -16.44 -20.72
CA MET A 16 8.78 -17.02 -20.93
C MET A 16 8.19 -17.60 -19.63
N LYS A 17 9.02 -17.81 -18.59
CA LYS A 17 8.57 -18.39 -17.33
C LYS A 17 7.58 -17.43 -16.64
N PRO A 18 6.44 -17.93 -16.14
CA PRO A 18 5.48 -17.13 -15.40
C PRO A 18 6.03 -16.72 -14.03
N PHE A 19 5.34 -15.80 -13.36
CA PHE A 19 5.48 -15.65 -11.93
C PHE A 19 4.77 -16.83 -11.25
N LEU A 20 5.54 -17.66 -10.56
CA LEU A 20 5.02 -18.86 -9.90
C LEU A 20 5.10 -18.68 -8.39
N PHE A 21 3.94 -18.54 -7.78
CA PHE A 21 3.78 -18.56 -6.33
C PHE A 21 3.53 -19.99 -5.90
N GLN A 22 4.29 -20.47 -4.94
CA GLN A 22 4.22 -21.83 -4.44
C GLN A 22 4.04 -21.85 -2.93
N LYS A 23 3.43 -22.91 -2.43
CA LYS A 23 3.35 -23.21 -1.02
C LYS A 23 4.73 -23.62 -0.52
N GLU A 24 5.43 -22.67 0.07
CA GLU A 24 6.79 -22.86 0.56
C GLU A 24 6.91 -22.25 1.97
N TYR A 25 7.35 -23.06 2.91
CA TYR A 25 7.51 -22.66 4.30
C TYR A 25 8.99 -22.49 4.64
N ASP A 26 9.51 -21.29 4.44
CA ASP A 26 10.79 -20.93 5.02
C ASP A 26 10.61 -20.61 6.50
N ARG A 27 11.45 -21.20 7.32
CA ARG A 27 11.51 -20.88 8.75
C ARG A 27 12.26 -19.59 9.02
N GLN A 28 13.14 -19.18 8.11
CA GLN A 28 14.04 -18.05 8.27
C GLN A 28 13.81 -17.03 7.16
N LEU A 29 13.82 -15.74 7.55
CA LEU A 29 13.77 -14.59 6.66
C LEU A 29 15.14 -13.91 6.67
N PHE A 30 15.77 -13.78 5.51
CA PHE A 30 17.10 -13.18 5.38
C PHE A 30 16.97 -11.66 5.14
N TYR A 31 16.71 -10.89 6.20
CA TYR A 31 16.54 -9.43 6.14
C TYR A 31 17.67 -8.61 6.75
N GLU A 32 18.64 -9.26 7.38
CA GLU A 32 19.72 -8.58 8.13
C GLU A 32 20.55 -7.65 7.24
N GLU A 33 20.82 -8.06 5.99
CA GLU A 33 21.61 -7.28 5.02
C GLU A 33 20.79 -6.23 4.26
N CYS A 34 19.47 -6.14 4.46
CA CYS A 34 18.64 -5.14 3.78
C CYS A 34 19.04 -3.73 4.23
N ARG A 35 19.40 -2.83 3.30
CA ARG A 35 19.74 -1.43 3.61
C ARG A 35 18.51 -0.65 4.03
N GLU A 36 17.47 -0.67 3.22
CA GLU A 36 16.17 -0.08 3.50
C GLU A 36 15.15 -1.19 3.75
N LEU A 37 14.61 -1.23 4.94
CA LEU A 37 13.61 -2.19 5.37
C LEU A 37 12.46 -1.46 6.04
N GLY A 38 11.25 -1.58 5.50
CA GLY A 38 10.02 -1.11 6.15
C GLY A 38 9.32 -2.24 6.89
N LEU A 39 8.50 -1.91 7.86
CA LEU A 39 7.62 -2.86 8.55
C LEU A 39 6.15 -2.52 8.24
N TYR A 40 5.37 -3.53 7.91
CA TYR A 40 3.93 -3.44 7.72
C TYR A 40 3.22 -4.41 8.65
N ILE A 41 2.22 -3.92 9.37
CA ILE A 41 1.36 -4.74 10.23
C ILE A 41 -0.08 -4.67 9.72
N HIS A 42 -0.65 -5.82 9.41
CA HIS A 42 -2.03 -5.93 8.97
C HIS A 42 -2.96 -6.21 10.15
N ILE A 43 -3.93 -5.32 10.37
CA ILE A 43 -5.02 -5.50 11.36
C ILE A 43 -6.34 -5.65 10.59
N PRO A 44 -6.94 -6.85 10.49
CA PRO A 44 -8.00 -7.12 9.52
C PRO A 44 -9.41 -6.68 9.96
N PHE A 45 -9.57 -6.04 11.11
CA PHE A 45 -10.88 -5.83 11.70
C PHE A 45 -11.57 -4.58 11.17
N CYS A 46 -12.87 -4.69 10.85
CA CYS A 46 -13.76 -3.59 10.48
C CYS A 46 -15.08 -3.69 11.23
N ARG A 47 -15.67 -2.58 11.64
CA ARG A 47 -17.04 -2.56 12.24
C ARG A 47 -18.12 -2.88 11.19
N SER A 48 -17.86 -2.53 9.93
CA SER A 48 -18.73 -2.84 8.80
C SER A 48 -17.88 -3.16 7.58
N ILE A 49 -18.36 -4.03 6.71
CA ILE A 49 -17.66 -4.44 5.49
C ILE A 49 -18.09 -3.55 4.33
N CYS A 50 -17.19 -2.70 3.85
CA CYS A 50 -17.43 -1.90 2.64
C CYS A 50 -17.49 -2.79 1.41
N ASN A 51 -18.44 -2.52 0.52
CA ASN A 51 -18.71 -3.35 -0.66
C ASN A 51 -17.60 -3.31 -1.73
N PHE A 52 -16.81 -2.26 -1.78
CA PHE A 52 -15.75 -2.03 -2.77
C PHE A 52 -14.37 -2.51 -2.31
N CYS A 53 -14.18 -2.75 -0.99
CA CYS A 53 -12.85 -2.95 -0.42
C CYS A 53 -12.27 -4.32 -0.79
N PRO A 54 -11.10 -4.40 -1.44
CA PRO A 54 -10.49 -5.65 -1.84
C PRO A 54 -9.67 -6.34 -0.74
N TYR A 55 -9.27 -5.60 0.30
CA TYR A 55 -8.32 -6.07 1.31
C TYR A 55 -8.86 -7.23 2.15
N CYS A 56 -7.96 -7.96 2.79
CA CYS A 56 -8.29 -8.96 3.79
C CYS A 56 -8.91 -8.27 5.01
N LYS A 57 -10.15 -8.64 5.35
CA LYS A 57 -10.89 -8.05 6.45
C LYS A 57 -11.95 -8.99 6.99
N VAL A 58 -12.22 -8.84 8.28
CA VAL A 58 -13.26 -9.56 9.01
C VAL A 58 -14.06 -8.59 9.88
N LEU A 59 -15.30 -8.97 10.25
CA LEU A 59 -16.06 -8.19 11.21
C LEU A 59 -15.38 -8.19 12.58
N TYR A 60 -15.35 -7.03 13.21
CA TYR A 60 -14.75 -6.85 14.52
C TYR A 60 -15.51 -7.64 15.59
N SER A 61 -14.77 -8.39 16.38
CA SER A 61 -15.16 -8.97 17.64
C SER A 61 -14.00 -8.74 18.60
N GLN A 62 -14.30 -8.30 19.81
CA GLN A 62 -13.27 -8.02 20.82
C GLN A 62 -12.45 -9.27 21.15
N GLU A 63 -13.11 -10.43 21.30
CA GLU A 63 -12.45 -11.70 21.57
C GLU A 63 -11.48 -12.09 20.44
N MET A 64 -11.95 -12.05 19.18
CA MET A 64 -11.14 -12.40 18.03
C MET A 64 -9.98 -11.40 17.86
N CYS A 65 -10.21 -10.11 18.07
CA CYS A 65 -9.18 -9.09 18.00
C CYS A 65 -8.08 -9.33 19.06
N SER A 66 -8.46 -9.65 20.28
CA SER A 66 -7.48 -9.95 21.34
C SER A 66 -6.63 -11.18 20.99
N ARG A 67 -7.25 -12.30 20.60
CA ARG A 67 -6.54 -13.53 20.18
C ARG A 67 -5.63 -13.27 18.97
N TYR A 68 -6.10 -12.47 18.03
CA TYR A 68 -5.32 -12.10 16.86
C TYR A 68 -4.08 -11.27 17.22
N VAL A 69 -4.22 -10.26 18.08
CA VAL A 69 -3.08 -9.46 18.55
C VAL A 69 -2.08 -10.30 19.33
N ASP A 70 -2.53 -11.23 20.19
CA ASP A 70 -1.64 -12.16 20.88
C ASP A 70 -0.85 -13.05 19.91
N ALA A 71 -1.47 -13.49 18.80
CA ALA A 71 -0.78 -14.20 17.73
C ALA A 71 0.20 -13.29 16.97
N LEU A 72 -0.18 -12.05 16.69
CA LEU A 72 0.67 -11.07 16.03
C LEU A 72 1.96 -10.78 16.84
N LEU A 73 1.85 -10.64 18.17
CA LEU A 73 3.01 -10.48 19.04
C LEU A 73 3.95 -11.70 18.98
N LYS A 74 3.40 -12.92 18.85
CA LYS A 74 4.21 -14.14 18.64
C LYS A 74 4.92 -14.11 17.29
N GLU A 75 4.25 -13.66 16.21
CA GLU A 75 4.87 -13.54 14.89
C GLU A 75 6.05 -12.55 14.92
N ILE A 76 5.85 -11.38 15.52
CA ILE A 76 6.88 -10.35 15.65
C ILE A 76 8.11 -10.91 16.38
N ARG A 77 7.91 -11.61 17.51
CA ARG A 77 9.00 -12.26 18.24
C ARG A 77 9.68 -13.35 17.42
N LEU A 78 8.90 -14.23 16.79
CA LEU A 78 9.41 -15.34 15.97
C LEU A 78 10.27 -14.86 14.80
N VAL A 79 9.96 -13.69 14.23
CA VAL A 79 10.75 -13.08 13.16
C VAL A 79 11.92 -12.29 13.75
N GLY A 80 11.69 -11.51 14.82
CA GLY A 80 12.71 -10.67 15.44
C GLY A 80 13.86 -11.46 16.05
N GLU A 81 13.58 -12.62 16.63
CA GLU A 81 14.59 -13.54 17.22
C GLU A 81 15.50 -14.20 16.16
N GLN A 82 15.26 -13.97 14.86
CA GLN A 82 16.12 -14.51 13.79
C GLN A 82 17.42 -13.74 13.60
N THR A 83 17.56 -12.57 14.21
CA THR A 83 18.79 -11.76 14.21
C THR A 83 19.27 -11.50 15.63
N GLU A 84 20.59 -11.48 15.84
CA GLU A 84 21.19 -11.24 17.15
C GLU A 84 21.06 -9.78 17.58
N ASN A 85 21.14 -8.86 16.65
CA ASN A 85 21.11 -7.42 16.89
C ASN A 85 19.81 -6.80 16.38
N LYS A 86 19.39 -5.69 17.03
CA LYS A 86 18.28 -4.89 16.53
C LYS A 86 18.54 -4.41 15.12
N LYS A 87 17.60 -4.68 14.23
CA LYS A 87 17.67 -4.21 12.84
C LYS A 87 17.12 -2.79 12.73
N THR A 88 17.91 -1.88 12.17
CA THR A 88 17.39 -0.56 11.79
C THR A 88 16.39 -0.69 10.64
N VAL A 89 15.22 -0.08 10.82
CA VAL A 89 14.12 -0.06 9.85
C VAL A 89 13.67 1.38 9.61
N THR A 90 13.17 1.66 8.41
CA THR A 90 12.75 3.01 8.05
C THR A 90 11.47 3.38 8.79
N SER A 91 10.40 2.62 8.61
CA SER A 91 9.08 2.95 9.17
C SER A 91 8.33 1.70 9.62
N LEU A 92 7.40 1.91 10.53
CA LEU A 92 6.36 0.95 10.90
C LEU A 92 5.01 1.49 10.41
N TYR A 93 4.23 0.66 9.70
CA TYR A 93 2.92 1.06 9.19
C TYR A 93 1.86 0.03 9.55
N PHE A 94 0.79 0.49 10.19
CA PHE A 94 -0.40 -0.31 10.51
C PHE A 94 -1.50 -0.05 9.48
N GLY A 95 -1.85 -1.06 8.73
CA GLY A 95 -2.90 -0.99 7.73
C GLY A 95 -3.86 -2.17 7.77
N GLY A 96 -4.75 -2.24 6.79
CA GLY A 96 -5.62 -3.40 6.57
C GLY A 96 -7.11 -3.13 6.59
N GLY A 97 -7.79 -3.50 7.66
CA GLY A 97 -9.19 -3.18 7.91
C GLY A 97 -9.33 -1.80 8.52
N THR A 98 -9.26 -1.75 9.84
CA THR A 98 -9.24 -0.51 10.63
C THR A 98 -8.37 -0.74 11.86
N PRO A 99 -7.06 -0.51 11.78
CA PRO A 99 -6.11 -0.75 12.87
C PRO A 99 -6.50 -0.05 14.19
N ALA A 100 -7.17 1.09 14.11
CA ALA A 100 -7.67 1.83 15.25
C ALA A 100 -8.68 1.06 16.13
N LEU A 101 -9.22 -0.06 15.67
CA LEU A 101 -10.07 -0.93 16.50
C LEU A 101 -9.26 -1.75 17.53
N ALA A 102 -7.93 -1.78 17.37
CA ALA A 102 -7.00 -2.34 18.35
C ALA A 102 -6.14 -1.25 19.02
N ALA A 103 -6.63 0.00 19.10
CA ALA A 103 -5.86 1.15 19.59
C ALA A 103 -5.32 0.94 21.03
N ASP A 104 -6.06 0.25 21.88
CA ASP A 104 -5.68 -0.13 23.24
C ASP A 104 -4.46 -1.07 23.29
N ARG A 105 -4.17 -1.79 22.21
CA ARG A 105 -3.06 -2.74 22.08
C ARG A 105 -1.92 -2.23 21.19
N ILE A 106 -2.10 -1.11 20.47
CA ILE A 106 -1.09 -0.60 19.52
C ILE A 106 0.24 -0.30 20.23
N LYS A 107 0.20 0.29 21.41
CA LYS A 107 1.42 0.55 22.20
C LYS A 107 2.19 -0.72 22.53
N GLU A 108 1.51 -1.79 22.92
CA GLU A 108 2.12 -3.09 23.19
C GLU A 108 2.77 -3.70 21.94
N ILE A 109 2.10 -3.57 20.80
CA ILE A 109 2.66 -4.04 19.52
C ILE A 109 3.91 -3.25 19.17
N ILE A 110 3.88 -1.92 19.28
CA ILE A 110 5.04 -1.05 19.02
C ILE A 110 6.21 -1.42 19.95
N CYS A 111 5.97 -1.55 21.25
CA CYS A 111 7.01 -1.95 22.21
C CYS A 111 7.62 -3.31 21.84
N THR A 112 6.81 -4.28 21.44
CA THR A 112 7.31 -5.59 20.98
C THR A 112 8.14 -5.49 19.70
N VAL A 113 7.73 -4.64 18.74
CA VAL A 113 8.55 -4.36 17.54
C VAL A 113 9.89 -3.74 17.92
N GLU A 114 9.88 -2.78 18.84
CA GLU A 114 11.08 -2.07 19.30
C GLU A 114 12.05 -2.95 20.13
N GLU A 115 11.62 -4.13 20.58
CA GLU A 115 12.55 -5.11 21.15
C GLU A 115 13.59 -5.59 20.10
N TYR A 116 13.19 -5.67 18.83
CA TYR A 116 13.97 -6.26 17.73
C TYR A 116 14.35 -5.28 16.63
N PHE A 117 13.64 -4.18 16.49
CA PHE A 117 13.79 -3.21 15.40
C PHE A 117 13.98 -1.79 15.94
N LEU A 118 14.83 -0.99 15.28
CA LEU A 118 15.00 0.44 15.54
C LEU A 118 14.33 1.23 14.43
N ILE A 119 13.18 1.86 14.73
CA ILE A 119 12.39 2.64 13.76
C ILE A 119 12.96 4.05 13.64
N THR A 120 13.26 4.53 12.42
CA THR A 120 13.95 5.82 12.18
C THR A 120 13.10 6.91 11.55
N GLU A 121 12.05 6.57 10.78
CA GLU A 121 11.25 7.56 10.04
C GLU A 121 9.82 7.75 10.57
N GLY A 122 9.45 6.97 11.59
CA GLY A 122 8.17 7.13 12.27
C GLY A 122 7.16 6.00 12.03
N ILE A 123 5.98 6.16 12.67
CA ILE A 123 4.94 5.14 12.77
C ILE A 123 3.64 5.68 12.19
N GLY A 124 3.07 4.97 11.20
CA GLY A 124 1.81 5.30 10.54
C GLY A 124 0.68 4.37 10.91
N VAL A 125 -0.56 4.90 11.00
CA VAL A 125 -1.76 4.11 11.30
C VAL A 125 -2.92 4.52 10.40
N GLU A 126 -3.62 3.54 9.79
CA GLU A 126 -4.85 3.77 9.04
C GLU A 126 -6.08 3.88 9.96
N LEU A 127 -6.94 4.84 9.65
CA LEU A 127 -8.15 5.15 10.39
C LEU A 127 -9.40 5.13 9.49
N HIS A 128 -10.53 4.72 10.06
CA HIS A 128 -11.84 5.06 9.51
C HIS A 128 -12.25 6.46 10.04
N PRO A 129 -12.98 7.31 9.30
CA PRO A 129 -13.41 8.62 9.79
C PRO A 129 -14.11 8.58 11.16
N ASP A 130 -14.95 7.57 11.42
CA ASP A 130 -15.62 7.38 12.71
C ASP A 130 -14.65 7.17 13.89
N ASN A 131 -13.38 6.86 13.63
CA ASN A 131 -12.32 6.69 14.64
C ASN A 131 -11.57 8.00 14.91
N VAL A 132 -11.79 9.06 14.14
CA VAL A 132 -11.10 10.34 14.33
C VAL A 132 -11.77 11.11 15.46
N THR A 133 -11.42 10.74 16.69
CA THR A 133 -11.90 11.36 17.92
C THR A 133 -10.72 11.75 18.80
N ILE A 134 -10.85 12.83 19.58
CA ILE A 134 -9.76 13.32 20.44
C ILE A 134 -9.19 12.22 21.33
N PRO A 135 -9.98 11.41 22.06
CA PRO A 135 -9.43 10.37 22.94
C PRO A 135 -8.65 9.31 22.19
N LEU A 136 -9.13 8.85 21.01
CA LEU A 136 -8.46 7.83 20.24
C LEU A 136 -7.17 8.37 19.61
N LEU A 137 -7.21 9.58 19.03
CA LEU A 137 -6.02 10.22 18.46
C LEU A 137 -4.95 10.43 19.55
N GLN A 138 -5.34 10.82 20.77
CA GLN A 138 -4.42 10.97 21.88
C GLN A 138 -3.80 9.63 22.28
N THR A 139 -4.59 8.55 22.32
CA THR A 139 -4.09 7.18 22.58
C THR A 139 -3.04 6.77 21.56
N LEU A 140 -3.27 7.03 20.27
CA LEU A 140 -2.30 6.75 19.21
C LEU A 140 -1.03 7.61 19.33
N LYS A 141 -1.19 8.90 19.64
CA LYS A 141 -0.07 9.83 19.86
C LYS A 141 0.79 9.38 21.02
N ASP A 142 0.19 9.01 22.14
CA ASP A 142 0.87 8.51 23.35
C ASP A 142 1.54 7.14 23.13
N ALA A 143 1.09 6.39 22.13
CA ALA A 143 1.74 5.16 21.69
C ALA A 143 2.95 5.40 20.77
N GLY A 144 3.23 6.64 20.37
CA GLY A 144 4.35 6.98 19.47
C GLY A 144 3.98 7.09 17.99
N VAL A 145 2.70 7.07 17.65
CA VAL A 145 2.27 7.27 16.25
C VAL A 145 2.54 8.71 15.83
N THR A 146 3.20 8.88 14.69
CA THR A 146 3.58 10.18 14.13
C THR A 146 2.75 10.55 12.90
N ARG A 147 2.16 9.57 12.22
CA ARG A 147 1.46 9.72 10.95
C ARG A 147 0.13 8.97 10.96
N ILE A 148 -0.92 9.58 10.42
CA ILE A 148 -2.23 8.93 10.26
C ILE A 148 -2.72 9.03 8.82
N SER A 149 -3.41 7.99 8.35
CA SER A 149 -4.11 7.98 7.06
C SER A 149 -5.59 7.69 7.28
N ILE A 150 -6.46 8.58 6.83
CA ILE A 150 -7.90 8.51 7.08
C ILE A 150 -8.60 8.13 5.78
N GLY A 151 -9.20 6.96 5.74
CA GLY A 151 -9.93 6.49 4.57
C GLY A 151 -11.26 7.21 4.38
N ILE A 152 -11.26 8.45 3.89
CA ILE A 152 -12.46 9.27 3.62
C ILE A 152 -13.27 8.70 2.46
N GLN A 153 -12.62 8.42 1.36
CA GLN A 153 -13.13 7.99 0.05
C GLN A 153 -13.85 9.08 -0.73
N SER A 154 -14.73 9.86 -0.15
CA SER A 154 -15.32 11.11 -0.63
C SER A 154 -16.07 11.80 0.52
N PHE A 155 -16.13 13.12 0.54
CA PHE A 155 -17.01 13.85 1.44
C PHE A 155 -18.45 14.00 0.88
N GLY A 156 -18.65 13.68 -0.40
CA GLY A 156 -19.96 13.74 -1.02
C GLY A 156 -20.90 12.60 -0.60
N ASP A 157 -22.05 12.91 0.01
CA ASP A 157 -23.05 11.94 0.47
C ASP A 157 -23.48 10.94 -0.59
N LYS A 158 -23.59 11.37 -1.84
CA LYS A 158 -23.92 10.53 -2.99
C LYS A 158 -22.92 9.38 -3.13
N TYR A 159 -21.62 9.68 -3.00
CA TYR A 159 -20.54 8.70 -3.18
C TYR A 159 -20.38 7.82 -1.95
N GLN A 160 -20.59 8.36 -0.74
CA GLN A 160 -20.64 7.56 0.48
C GLN A 160 -21.72 6.46 0.38
N LYS A 161 -22.91 6.80 -0.11
CA LYS A 161 -24.00 5.82 -0.35
C LYS A 161 -23.61 4.74 -1.37
N ILE A 162 -22.99 5.14 -2.50
CA ILE A 162 -22.51 4.21 -3.52
C ILE A 162 -21.50 3.23 -2.92
N LEU A 163 -20.62 3.69 -2.04
CA LEU A 163 -19.57 2.91 -1.37
C LEU A 163 -20.08 2.12 -0.15
N GLY A 164 -21.36 2.24 0.21
CA GLY A 164 -21.94 1.57 1.36
C GLY A 164 -21.45 2.14 2.70
N ARG A 165 -21.17 3.46 2.74
CA ARG A 165 -20.65 4.16 3.92
C ARG A 165 -21.63 5.25 4.40
N LYS A 166 -21.40 5.72 5.63
CA LYS A 166 -22.13 6.86 6.21
C LYS A 166 -21.43 8.17 5.84
N PRO A 167 -22.16 9.30 5.80
CA PRO A 167 -21.57 10.62 5.71
C PRO A 167 -20.52 10.87 6.80
N VAL A 168 -19.47 11.63 6.47
CA VAL A 168 -18.42 12.02 7.42
C VAL A 168 -18.81 13.29 8.15
N ASP A 169 -18.70 13.28 9.48
CA ASP A 169 -18.81 14.51 10.28
C ASP A 169 -17.48 15.29 10.17
N VAL A 170 -17.44 16.16 9.16
CA VAL A 170 -16.22 16.94 8.82
C VAL A 170 -15.85 17.89 9.96
N ALA A 171 -16.84 18.48 10.64
CA ALA A 171 -16.59 19.47 11.70
C ALA A 171 -15.94 18.78 12.93
N ALA A 172 -16.52 17.68 13.40
CA ALA A 172 -15.99 16.92 14.53
C ALA A 172 -14.60 16.35 14.22
N MET A 173 -14.39 15.83 12.99
CA MET A 173 -13.10 15.33 12.53
C MET A 173 -12.04 16.43 12.51
N GLY A 174 -12.35 17.60 11.92
CA GLY A 174 -11.45 18.75 11.85
C GLY A 174 -11.05 19.26 13.23
N GLU A 175 -12.01 19.38 14.17
CA GLU A 175 -11.73 19.73 15.57
C GLU A 175 -10.77 18.75 16.23
N ALA A 176 -10.97 17.45 16.05
CA ALA A 176 -10.12 16.43 16.63
C ALA A 176 -8.69 16.52 16.09
N LEU A 177 -8.52 16.70 14.78
CA LEU A 177 -7.23 16.85 14.12
C LEU A 177 -6.47 18.12 14.51
N GLN A 178 -7.18 19.22 14.80
CA GLN A 178 -6.57 20.45 15.30
C GLN A 178 -6.08 20.31 16.75
N LYS A 179 -6.79 19.52 17.58
CA LYS A 179 -6.41 19.30 18.98
C LYS A 179 -5.26 18.32 19.16
N VAL A 180 -5.16 17.33 18.27
CA VAL A 180 -4.13 16.30 18.35
C VAL A 180 -3.30 16.30 17.06
N ASN A 181 -2.16 16.99 17.10
CA ASN A 181 -1.30 17.18 15.94
C ASN A 181 -0.48 15.93 15.60
N PHE A 182 -0.44 15.57 14.32
CA PHE A 182 0.44 14.57 13.73
C PHE A 182 1.37 15.20 12.70
N GLU A 183 2.53 14.59 12.47
CA GLU A 183 3.48 15.07 11.43
C GLU A 183 2.86 14.97 10.04
N THR A 184 2.14 13.87 9.79
CA THR A 184 1.39 13.66 8.54
C THR A 184 -0.04 13.25 8.85
N VAL A 185 -0.96 14.00 8.26
CA VAL A 185 -2.38 13.66 8.19
C VAL A 185 -2.72 13.44 6.72
N SER A 186 -2.80 12.17 6.31
CA SER A 186 -3.26 11.80 4.97
C SER A 186 -4.76 11.56 4.97
N MET A 187 -5.43 12.01 3.91
CA MET A 187 -6.81 11.64 3.63
C MET A 187 -6.89 10.92 2.30
N ASP A 188 -7.49 9.73 2.30
CA ASP A 188 -7.54 8.85 1.14
C ASP A 188 -8.90 8.94 0.45
N PHE A 189 -8.87 9.16 -0.86
CA PHE A 189 -10.05 9.33 -1.72
C PHE A 189 -10.09 8.29 -2.82
N ILE A 190 -11.30 7.99 -3.27
CA ILE A 190 -11.54 7.17 -4.46
C ILE A 190 -12.05 8.08 -5.58
N PHE A 191 -11.34 8.06 -6.72
CA PHE A 191 -11.81 8.76 -7.92
C PHE A 191 -12.27 7.78 -9.00
N ALA A 192 -12.91 8.31 -10.02
CA ALA A 192 -13.51 7.57 -11.12
C ALA A 192 -14.70 6.70 -10.69
N LEU A 193 -15.42 7.12 -9.69
CA LEU A 193 -16.75 6.60 -9.36
C LEU A 193 -17.75 7.01 -10.43
N PRO A 194 -18.84 6.25 -10.68
CA PRO A 194 -19.85 6.59 -11.66
C PRO A 194 -20.45 7.98 -11.45
N GLY A 195 -20.40 8.79 -12.50
CA GLY A 195 -20.93 10.14 -12.52
C GLY A 195 -20.18 11.11 -11.59
N GLN A 196 -18.97 10.79 -11.19
CA GLN A 196 -18.10 11.71 -10.44
C GLN A 196 -17.49 12.73 -11.41
N THR A 197 -17.54 13.98 -11.03
CA THR A 197 -17.04 15.12 -11.80
C THR A 197 -15.75 15.67 -11.18
N PHE A 198 -15.07 16.53 -11.93
CA PHE A 198 -13.94 17.29 -11.37
C PHE A 198 -14.33 18.15 -10.15
N ASN A 199 -15.51 18.78 -10.19
CA ASN A 199 -15.97 19.61 -9.07
C ASN A 199 -16.18 18.80 -7.79
N ASP A 200 -16.61 17.53 -7.89
CA ASP A 200 -16.72 16.64 -6.74
C ASP A 200 -15.35 16.35 -6.12
N LEU A 201 -14.35 16.05 -6.96
CA LEU A 201 -12.98 15.80 -6.49
C LEU A 201 -12.32 17.07 -5.96
N LYS A 202 -12.56 18.22 -6.59
CA LYS A 202 -12.10 19.52 -6.10
C LYS A 202 -12.66 19.79 -4.71
N PHE A 203 -13.96 19.56 -4.51
CA PHE A 203 -14.60 19.69 -3.20
C PHE A 203 -13.96 18.77 -2.14
N ASP A 204 -13.69 17.51 -2.50
CA ASP A 204 -13.02 16.55 -1.61
C ASP A 204 -11.61 17.03 -1.22
N ILE A 205 -10.82 17.50 -2.19
CA ILE A 205 -9.45 18.01 -1.99
C ILE A 205 -9.45 19.25 -1.10
N ASP A 206 -10.28 20.24 -1.44
CA ASP A 206 -10.36 21.50 -0.69
C ASP A 206 -10.79 21.24 0.76
N THR A 207 -11.82 20.40 0.96
CA THR A 207 -12.31 20.01 2.28
C THR A 207 -11.22 19.32 3.10
N ALA A 208 -10.41 18.45 2.50
CA ALA A 208 -9.32 17.76 3.19
C ALA A 208 -8.28 18.75 3.73
N PHE A 209 -7.73 19.60 2.85
CA PHE A 209 -6.69 20.55 3.27
C PHE A 209 -7.20 21.61 4.24
N GLN A 210 -8.47 22.03 4.11
CA GLN A 210 -9.10 22.96 5.06
C GLN A 210 -9.33 22.36 6.45
N ASN A 211 -9.41 21.02 6.55
CA ASN A 211 -9.70 20.31 7.80
C ASN A 211 -8.50 19.51 8.33
N GLY A 212 -7.28 19.96 8.06
CA GLY A 212 -6.07 19.50 8.72
C GLY A 212 -5.26 18.44 7.98
N ALA A 213 -5.65 18.03 6.77
CA ALA A 213 -4.78 17.23 5.94
C ALA A 213 -3.58 18.04 5.46
N ASN A 214 -2.39 17.41 5.43
CA ASN A 214 -1.22 17.93 4.74
C ASN A 214 -0.74 16.99 3.61
N HIS A 215 -1.44 15.87 3.45
CA HIS A 215 -1.23 14.89 2.40
C HIS A 215 -2.57 14.30 1.95
N ILE A 216 -2.72 14.00 0.67
CA ILE A 216 -3.88 13.30 0.13
C ILE A 216 -3.43 12.17 -0.81
N ALA A 217 -4.20 11.07 -0.81
CA ALA A 217 -4.08 10.00 -1.77
C ALA A 217 -5.40 9.84 -2.53
N ILE A 218 -5.34 9.82 -3.88
CA ILE A 218 -6.54 9.78 -4.73
C ILE A 218 -6.43 8.53 -5.61
N TYR A 219 -6.93 7.39 -5.10
CA TYR A 219 -6.85 6.11 -5.80
C TYR A 219 -8.00 5.90 -6.78
N PRO A 220 -7.76 5.28 -7.95
CA PRO A 220 -8.85 4.97 -8.87
C PRO A 220 -9.76 3.89 -8.28
N PHE A 221 -11.06 4.02 -8.52
CA PHE A 221 -11.98 2.91 -8.31
C PHE A 221 -11.60 1.73 -9.22
N ILE A 222 -11.38 0.57 -8.62
CA ILE A 222 -11.09 -0.70 -9.29
C ILE A 222 -12.19 -1.69 -8.94
N ASP A 223 -12.84 -2.22 -9.99
CA ASP A 223 -13.91 -3.20 -9.85
C ASP A 223 -13.31 -4.62 -9.76
N PHE A 224 -13.05 -5.05 -8.53
CA PHE A 224 -12.53 -6.39 -8.27
C PHE A 224 -13.64 -7.44 -8.37
N THR A 225 -13.36 -8.59 -8.99
CA THR A 225 -14.35 -9.64 -9.26
C THR A 225 -14.89 -10.32 -8.00
N PHE A 226 -14.12 -10.33 -6.92
CA PHE A 226 -14.47 -10.94 -5.63
C PHE A 226 -15.08 -9.95 -4.61
N THR A 227 -15.29 -8.68 -5.00
CA THR A 227 -15.99 -7.71 -4.14
C THR A 227 -17.51 -7.77 -4.38
N THR A 228 -18.27 -7.20 -3.45
CA THR A 228 -19.74 -7.13 -3.57
C THR A 228 -20.22 -5.85 -4.23
N SER A 229 -19.31 -5.03 -4.74
CA SER A 229 -19.65 -3.81 -5.47
C SER A 229 -20.47 -4.14 -6.72
N ARG A 230 -21.54 -3.39 -6.94
CA ARG A 230 -22.37 -3.46 -8.17
C ARG A 230 -22.13 -2.25 -9.08
N VAL A 231 -21.06 -1.53 -8.85
CA VAL A 231 -20.77 -0.26 -9.48
C VAL A 231 -19.69 -0.47 -10.53
N SER A 232 -19.98 -0.15 -11.78
CA SER A 232 -19.00 -0.23 -12.87
C SER A 232 -18.02 0.93 -12.82
N ALA A 233 -16.74 0.65 -13.06
CA ALA A 233 -15.73 1.68 -13.16
C ALA A 233 -16.01 2.65 -14.31
N MET A 234 -15.62 3.91 -14.15
CA MET A 234 -15.73 4.96 -15.15
C MET A 234 -14.96 4.60 -16.44
N PRO A 235 -15.46 5.00 -17.64
CA PRO A 235 -14.75 4.80 -18.90
C PRO A 235 -13.35 5.41 -18.88
N LYS A 236 -12.40 4.75 -19.53
CA LYS A 236 -10.97 5.13 -19.53
C LYS A 236 -10.73 6.59 -19.93
N ARG A 237 -11.44 7.10 -20.95
CA ARG A 237 -11.26 8.48 -21.41
C ARG A 237 -11.68 9.51 -20.37
N GLU A 238 -12.80 9.28 -19.70
CA GLU A 238 -13.30 10.16 -18.65
C GLU A 238 -12.37 10.12 -17.43
N LYS A 239 -11.93 8.92 -17.03
CA LYS A 239 -10.94 8.74 -15.96
C LYS A 239 -9.66 9.53 -16.23
N ARG A 240 -9.18 9.55 -17.48
CA ARG A 240 -8.02 10.36 -17.88
C ARG A 240 -8.27 11.84 -17.69
N CYS A 241 -9.40 12.34 -18.20
CA CYS A 241 -9.74 13.76 -18.10
C CYS A 241 -9.80 14.21 -16.63
N LEU A 242 -10.37 13.36 -15.75
CA LEU A 242 -10.41 13.65 -14.31
C LEU A 242 -9.01 13.68 -13.67
N LEU A 243 -8.14 12.71 -13.99
CA LEU A 243 -6.80 12.67 -13.46
C LEU A 243 -5.95 13.85 -13.91
N ASP A 244 -6.05 14.22 -15.20
CA ASP A 244 -5.35 15.38 -15.76
C ASP A 244 -5.84 16.68 -15.08
N ALA A 245 -7.17 16.83 -14.89
CA ALA A 245 -7.78 17.99 -14.23
C ALA A 245 -7.35 18.11 -12.74
N VAL A 246 -7.40 17.00 -11.99
CA VAL A 246 -6.94 16.96 -10.59
C VAL A 246 -5.45 17.30 -10.49
N THR A 247 -4.63 16.73 -11.38
CA THR A 247 -3.20 16.99 -11.39
C THR A 247 -2.89 18.47 -11.66
N ALA A 248 -3.60 19.08 -12.63
CA ALA A 248 -3.47 20.51 -12.93
C ALA A 248 -3.90 21.37 -11.73
N TYR A 249 -5.07 21.06 -11.17
CA TYR A 249 -5.60 21.79 -10.01
C TYR A 249 -4.64 21.73 -8.79
N CYS A 250 -4.16 20.54 -8.43
CA CYS A 250 -3.19 20.41 -7.34
C CYS A 250 -1.92 21.22 -7.60
N GLY A 251 -1.43 21.24 -8.84
CA GLY A 251 -0.29 22.07 -9.23
C GLY A 251 -0.57 23.58 -9.11
N GLU A 252 -1.75 24.06 -9.50
CA GLU A 252 -2.20 25.45 -9.35
C GLU A 252 -2.30 25.88 -7.87
N GLN A 253 -2.69 24.95 -6.98
CA GLN A 253 -2.72 25.18 -5.54
C GLN A 253 -1.33 25.09 -4.88
N GLY A 254 -0.26 24.76 -5.64
CA GLY A 254 1.08 24.60 -5.11
C GLY A 254 1.32 23.28 -4.38
N TYR A 255 0.42 22.29 -4.53
CA TYR A 255 0.61 20.97 -3.95
C TYR A 255 1.65 20.16 -4.75
N VAL A 256 2.56 19.54 -4.03
CA VAL A 256 3.63 18.71 -4.60
C VAL A 256 3.11 17.31 -4.87
N ARG A 257 3.31 16.81 -6.09
CA ARG A 257 2.98 15.42 -6.44
C ARG A 257 4.09 14.49 -5.96
N ASN A 258 3.78 13.62 -5.00
CA ASN A 258 4.75 12.69 -4.40
C ASN A 258 4.78 11.34 -5.12
N SER A 259 3.62 10.90 -5.65
CA SER A 259 3.50 9.68 -6.44
C SER A 259 2.45 9.86 -7.55
N ILE A 260 2.13 8.76 -8.24
CA ILE A 260 1.06 8.78 -9.27
C ILE A 260 -0.25 9.33 -8.70
N TRP A 261 -0.56 9.01 -7.43
CA TRP A 261 -1.86 9.25 -6.81
C TRP A 261 -1.84 10.19 -5.61
N THR A 262 -0.67 10.68 -5.20
CA THR A 262 -0.55 11.41 -3.93
C THR A 262 -0.02 12.81 -4.12
N PHE A 263 -0.57 13.73 -3.33
CA PHE A 263 -0.20 15.14 -3.32
C PHE A 263 -0.06 15.63 -1.88
N SER A 264 0.87 16.54 -1.62
CA SER A 264 1.08 17.13 -0.29
C SER A 264 1.20 18.65 -0.34
N SER A 265 0.80 19.31 0.75
CA SER A 265 1.09 20.71 0.99
C SER A 265 2.47 20.82 1.66
N GLY A 266 3.48 21.35 0.94
CA GLY A 266 4.84 21.54 1.45
C GLY A 266 5.81 20.38 1.19
N GLU A 267 6.99 20.46 1.82
CA GLU A 267 8.12 19.55 1.55
C GLU A 267 8.01 18.16 2.20
N ASN A 268 6.89 17.78 2.81
CA ASN A 268 6.68 16.46 3.42
C ASN A 268 6.58 15.35 2.35
N SER A 269 7.61 15.25 1.54
CA SER A 269 7.69 14.44 0.32
C SER A 269 7.97 12.95 0.57
N GLY A 270 8.11 12.51 1.80
CA GLY A 270 8.58 11.15 2.11
C GLY A 270 7.51 10.16 2.57
N TYR A 271 6.23 10.56 2.68
CA TYR A 271 5.20 9.62 3.10
C TYR A 271 4.79 8.68 1.98
N SER A 272 5.19 7.43 2.10
CA SER A 272 4.66 6.33 1.29
C SER A 272 4.61 5.07 2.13
N SER A 273 3.45 4.45 2.20
CA SER A 273 3.28 3.14 2.82
C SER A 273 3.76 1.98 1.93
N MET A 274 4.00 2.23 0.64
CA MET A 274 4.17 1.18 -0.37
C MET A 274 5.52 1.17 -1.09
N THR A 275 6.24 2.28 -1.14
CA THR A 275 7.50 2.38 -1.89
C THR A 275 8.70 2.12 -0.99
N ARG A 276 9.01 0.85 -0.77
CA ARG A 276 10.21 0.41 -0.07
C ARG A 276 10.96 -0.62 -0.91
N GLU A 277 12.28 -0.60 -0.82
CA GLU A 277 13.10 -1.61 -1.48
C GLU A 277 12.83 -3.01 -0.92
N ASN A 278 12.69 -3.09 0.40
CA ASN A 278 12.35 -4.30 1.12
C ASN A 278 11.35 -3.97 2.23
N PHE A 279 10.52 -4.93 2.57
CA PHE A 279 9.62 -4.80 3.72
C PHE A 279 9.28 -6.17 4.32
N LEU A 280 9.04 -6.18 5.63
CA LEU A 280 8.48 -7.32 6.36
C LEU A 280 7.00 -7.03 6.66
N GLY A 281 6.14 -7.95 6.26
CA GLY A 281 4.71 -7.90 6.55
C GLY A 281 4.31 -8.90 7.62
N PHE A 282 3.65 -8.41 8.64
CA PHE A 282 3.10 -9.17 9.76
C PHE A 282 1.58 -9.17 9.70
N GLY A 283 0.97 -10.18 10.26
CA GLY A 283 -0.48 -10.34 10.27
C GLY A 283 -1.01 -11.14 9.09
N CYS A 284 -2.30 -11.49 9.11
CA CYS A 284 -2.95 -12.17 7.99
C CYS A 284 -2.89 -11.28 6.74
N SER A 285 -2.73 -11.89 5.57
CA SER A 285 -2.45 -11.22 4.29
C SER A 285 -1.22 -10.30 4.26
N GLY A 286 -0.46 -10.19 5.34
CA GLY A 286 0.80 -9.45 5.35
C GLY A 286 1.75 -9.97 4.27
N ALA A 287 2.31 -9.07 3.47
CA ALA A 287 3.27 -9.42 2.44
C ALA A 287 4.68 -9.03 2.85
N THR A 288 5.65 -9.89 2.59
CA THR A 288 7.09 -9.65 2.81
C THR A 288 7.81 -9.63 1.48
N LEU A 289 8.56 -8.57 1.20
CA LEU A 289 9.42 -8.44 0.03
C LEU A 289 10.87 -8.34 0.47
N LEU A 290 11.66 -9.30 0.06
CA LEU A 290 13.11 -9.29 0.23
C LEU A 290 13.81 -9.29 -1.14
N ARG A 291 15.14 -9.35 -1.13
CA ARG A 291 15.94 -9.26 -2.35
C ARG A 291 15.61 -10.33 -3.38
N ASP A 292 15.34 -11.54 -2.94
CA ASP A 292 15.14 -12.72 -3.79
C ASP A 292 13.75 -13.34 -3.73
N GLN A 293 12.87 -12.82 -2.86
CA GLN A 293 11.58 -13.45 -2.62
C GLN A 293 10.46 -12.47 -2.27
N PHE A 294 9.24 -12.84 -2.64
CA PHE A 294 8.01 -12.21 -2.19
C PHE A 294 7.13 -13.26 -1.53
N LYS A 295 6.72 -13.01 -0.30
CA LYS A 295 5.86 -13.91 0.48
C LYS A 295 4.56 -13.23 0.83
N ILE A 296 3.51 -14.03 1.00
CA ILE A 296 2.20 -13.55 1.45
C ILE A 296 1.72 -14.50 2.54
N ASN A 297 1.33 -13.94 3.67
CA ASN A 297 0.68 -14.68 4.76
C ASN A 297 -0.74 -15.08 4.37
N THR A 298 -1.28 -16.12 5.02
CA THR A 298 -2.66 -16.56 4.80
C THR A 298 -3.66 -15.42 5.01
N PHE A 299 -4.77 -15.44 4.26
CA PHE A 299 -5.87 -14.48 4.42
C PHE A 299 -6.86 -14.90 5.50
N SER A 300 -6.78 -16.14 6.00
CA SER A 300 -7.62 -16.63 7.09
C SER A 300 -7.06 -16.21 8.45
N THR A 301 -7.84 -15.47 9.23
CA THR A 301 -7.47 -15.07 10.59
C THR A 301 -7.34 -16.26 11.54
N GLU A 302 -8.18 -17.28 11.39
CA GLU A 302 -8.15 -18.49 12.19
C GLU A 302 -6.89 -19.31 11.91
N GLU A 303 -6.57 -19.52 10.63
CA GLU A 303 -5.36 -20.24 10.22
C GLU A 303 -4.08 -19.50 10.59
N TYR A 304 -4.12 -18.16 10.51
CA TYR A 304 -3.05 -17.30 11.00
C TYR A 304 -2.75 -17.57 12.48
N ILE A 305 -3.78 -17.50 13.34
CA ILE A 305 -3.65 -17.75 14.77
C ILE A 305 -3.12 -19.16 15.01
N ARG A 306 -3.69 -20.18 14.33
CA ARG A 306 -3.31 -21.58 14.45
C ARG A 306 -1.82 -21.82 14.10
N CYS A 307 -1.32 -21.18 13.04
CA CYS A 307 0.09 -21.28 12.68
C CYS A 307 1.00 -20.82 13.81
N LEU A 308 0.67 -19.69 14.42
CA LEU A 308 1.51 -19.07 15.46
C LEU A 308 1.39 -19.78 16.82
N GLU A 309 0.26 -20.41 17.11
CA GLU A 309 0.14 -21.34 18.23
C GLU A 309 1.08 -22.54 18.06
N GLN A 310 1.35 -22.97 16.82
CA GLN A 310 2.29 -24.03 16.47
C GLN A 310 3.73 -23.54 16.28
N LYS A 311 4.05 -22.27 16.60
CA LYS A 311 5.35 -21.65 16.38
C LYS A 311 5.82 -21.72 14.91
N ARG A 312 4.90 -21.59 13.98
CA ARG A 312 5.13 -21.61 12.54
C ARG A 312 4.74 -20.27 11.92
N LEU A 313 5.55 -19.74 10.99
CA LEU A 313 5.19 -18.55 10.23
C LEU A 313 3.93 -18.83 9.38
N PRO A 314 3.02 -17.86 9.27
CA PRO A 314 1.72 -18.02 8.61
C PRO A 314 1.82 -17.84 7.08
N THR A 315 3.00 -18.06 6.50
CA THR A 315 3.23 -17.92 5.06
C THR A 315 2.35 -18.88 4.27
N SER A 316 1.57 -18.36 3.35
CA SER A 316 0.71 -19.12 2.45
C SER A 316 1.41 -19.39 1.12
N LEU A 317 1.94 -18.35 0.49
CA LEU A 317 2.58 -18.44 -0.81
C LEU A 317 3.93 -17.70 -0.83
N THR A 318 4.87 -18.26 -1.57
CA THR A 318 6.18 -17.66 -1.83
C THR A 318 6.47 -17.64 -3.34
N LEU A 319 6.89 -16.48 -3.85
CA LEU A 319 7.49 -16.32 -5.16
C LEU A 319 9.00 -16.14 -4.99
N ARG A 320 9.81 -17.02 -5.63
CA ARG A 320 11.25 -16.82 -5.77
C ARG A 320 11.54 -16.04 -7.04
N PHE A 321 12.17 -14.88 -6.90
CA PHE A 321 12.49 -14.02 -8.03
C PHE A 321 13.74 -14.52 -8.77
N SER A 322 13.70 -14.52 -10.10
CA SER A 322 14.92 -14.33 -10.86
C SER A 322 15.39 -12.87 -10.72
N LEU A 323 16.69 -12.63 -10.96
CA LEU A 323 17.24 -11.27 -10.88
C LEU A 323 16.44 -10.26 -11.73
N ARG A 324 16.06 -10.64 -12.96
CA ARG A 324 15.27 -9.75 -13.83
C ARG A 324 13.83 -9.56 -13.36
N GLN A 325 13.20 -10.57 -12.79
CA GLN A 325 11.87 -10.41 -12.18
C GLN A 325 11.93 -9.41 -11.02
N ARG A 326 12.96 -9.51 -10.16
CA ARG A 326 13.15 -8.56 -9.06
C ARG A 326 13.43 -7.14 -9.54
N MET A 327 14.24 -6.98 -10.60
CA MET A 327 14.50 -5.68 -11.24
C MET A 327 13.22 -5.04 -11.76
N ILE A 328 12.34 -5.81 -12.43
CA ILE A 328 11.07 -5.30 -12.94
C ILE A 328 10.14 -4.90 -11.81
N TYR A 329 10.07 -5.71 -10.77
CA TYR A 329 9.29 -5.38 -9.57
C TYR A 329 9.79 -4.06 -8.94
N TYR A 330 11.10 -3.91 -8.80
CA TYR A 330 11.73 -2.68 -8.29
C TYR A 330 11.37 -1.46 -9.16
N LEU A 331 11.57 -1.57 -10.49
CA LEU A 331 11.28 -0.48 -11.42
C LEU A 331 9.79 -0.11 -11.46
N PHE A 332 8.91 -1.10 -11.34
CA PHE A 332 7.48 -0.84 -11.28
C PHE A 332 7.13 0.04 -10.06
N TRP A 333 7.57 -0.33 -8.87
CA TRP A 333 7.27 0.41 -7.65
C TRP A 333 8.03 1.73 -7.55
N THR A 334 9.27 1.81 -8.06
CA THR A 334 10.01 3.07 -8.11
C THR A 334 9.36 4.05 -9.09
N ALA A 335 8.88 3.56 -10.24
CA ALA A 335 8.12 4.37 -11.19
C ALA A 335 6.82 4.92 -10.60
N TYR A 336 6.21 4.22 -9.63
CA TYR A 336 5.05 4.70 -8.88
C TYR A 336 5.34 6.04 -8.17
N SER A 337 6.53 6.24 -7.61
CA SER A 337 6.97 7.52 -7.04
C SER A 337 7.37 8.57 -8.09
N THR A 338 7.03 8.36 -9.35
CA THR A 338 7.29 9.22 -10.52
C THR A 338 8.75 9.44 -10.86
N ARG A 339 9.69 8.84 -10.13
CA ARG A 339 11.14 9.01 -10.32
C ARG A 339 11.85 7.67 -10.23
N ILE A 340 12.74 7.39 -11.19
CA ILE A 340 13.64 6.24 -11.18
C ILE A 340 15.07 6.76 -11.03
N SER A 341 15.72 6.43 -9.93
CA SER A 341 17.12 6.75 -9.68
C SER A 341 18.02 5.66 -10.28
N SER A 342 18.93 6.05 -11.17
CA SER A 342 19.90 5.11 -11.75
C SER A 342 20.91 4.65 -10.72
N ARG A 343 21.28 5.53 -9.78
CA ARG A 343 22.23 5.23 -8.70
C ARG A 343 21.63 4.22 -7.72
N ASP A 344 20.41 4.46 -7.23
CA ASP A 344 19.76 3.57 -6.24
C ASP A 344 19.54 2.18 -6.85
N PHE A 345 19.19 2.12 -8.16
CA PHE A 345 19.10 0.86 -8.89
C PHE A 345 20.45 0.13 -8.93
N GLU A 346 21.54 0.83 -9.26
CA GLU A 346 22.88 0.25 -9.31
C GLU A 346 23.36 -0.19 -7.92
N ASP A 347 23.13 0.62 -6.91
CA ASP A 347 23.45 0.30 -5.51
C ASP A 347 22.72 -0.95 -5.01
N PHE A 348 21.45 -1.13 -5.42
CA PHE A 348 20.66 -2.30 -5.03
C PHE A 348 21.03 -3.57 -5.80
N PHE A 349 21.25 -3.48 -7.13
CA PHE A 349 21.46 -4.65 -7.98
C PHE A 349 22.91 -4.93 -8.33
N GLY A 350 23.83 -4.00 -8.08
CA GLY A 350 25.25 -4.11 -8.45
C GLY A 350 25.50 -3.99 -9.96
N VAL A 351 24.54 -3.50 -10.75
CA VAL A 351 24.65 -3.33 -12.20
C VAL A 351 23.96 -2.05 -12.66
N PRO A 352 24.55 -1.31 -13.63
CA PRO A 352 23.96 -0.07 -14.12
C PRO A 352 22.59 -0.28 -14.77
N LEU A 353 21.62 0.58 -14.45
CA LEU A 353 20.28 0.57 -15.02
C LEU A 353 20.30 0.62 -16.57
N LYS A 354 21.12 1.48 -17.16
CA LYS A 354 21.24 1.60 -18.62
C LYS A 354 21.76 0.32 -19.29
N LYS A 355 22.60 -0.46 -18.60
CA LYS A 355 23.09 -1.76 -19.12
C LYS A 355 21.96 -2.77 -19.21
N MET A 356 21.03 -2.75 -18.27
CA MET A 356 19.95 -3.72 -18.19
C MET A 356 18.71 -3.32 -19.01
N TYR A 357 18.37 -2.02 -19.05
CA TYR A 357 17.13 -1.48 -19.62
C TYR A 357 17.33 -0.24 -20.50
N GLY A 358 18.53 -0.05 -21.09
CA GLY A 358 18.85 1.15 -21.88
C GLY A 358 17.95 1.32 -23.11
N LEU A 359 17.56 0.22 -23.77
CA LEU A 359 16.64 0.27 -24.92
C LEU A 359 15.23 0.73 -24.49
N GLU A 360 14.70 0.14 -23.42
CA GLU A 360 13.39 0.48 -22.87
C GLU A 360 13.31 1.94 -22.42
N LEU A 361 14.36 2.42 -21.76
CA LEU A 361 14.47 3.81 -21.34
C LEU A 361 14.56 4.77 -22.53
N LYS A 362 15.31 4.39 -23.57
CA LYS A 362 15.38 5.18 -24.82
C LYS A 362 14.00 5.25 -25.49
N VAL A 363 13.28 4.15 -25.58
CA VAL A 363 11.92 4.13 -26.13
C VAL A 363 11.00 4.98 -25.27
N ALA A 364 11.03 4.83 -23.94
CA ALA A 364 10.20 5.63 -23.02
C ALA A 364 10.47 7.15 -23.17
N LYS A 365 11.73 7.57 -23.38
CA LYS A 365 12.09 8.96 -23.68
C LYS A 365 11.54 9.42 -25.03
N MET A 366 11.71 8.60 -26.08
CA MET A 366 11.18 8.93 -27.43
C MET A 366 9.65 9.05 -27.44
N MET A 367 8.97 8.23 -26.66
CA MET A 367 7.51 8.28 -26.50
C MET A 367 7.06 9.44 -25.60
N GLY A 368 7.99 10.16 -24.96
CA GLY A 368 7.70 11.26 -24.04
C GLY A 368 7.09 10.79 -22.71
N PHE A 369 7.38 9.58 -22.26
CA PHE A 369 6.88 9.04 -20.98
C PHE A 369 7.77 9.46 -19.82
N VAL A 370 9.07 9.61 -20.06
CA VAL A 370 10.04 10.03 -19.07
C VAL A 370 10.97 11.12 -19.64
N ARG A 371 11.52 11.95 -18.75
CA ARG A 371 12.64 12.87 -19.03
C ARG A 371 13.85 12.36 -18.26
N GLU A 372 15.02 12.50 -18.84
CA GLU A 372 16.28 12.20 -18.16
C GLU A 372 16.88 13.48 -17.60
N GLU A 373 17.14 13.52 -16.32
CA GLU A 373 17.71 14.65 -15.59
C GLU A 373 18.79 14.13 -14.65
N ASN A 374 20.04 14.57 -14.86
CA ASN A 374 21.19 14.18 -14.03
C ASN A 374 21.36 12.66 -13.83
N GLY A 375 21.12 11.87 -14.89
CA GLY A 375 21.22 10.42 -14.84
C GLY A 375 20.02 9.71 -14.22
N ASN A 376 19.01 10.43 -13.75
CA ASN A 376 17.74 9.90 -13.26
C ASN A 376 16.64 10.06 -14.31
N TYR A 377 15.54 9.34 -14.13
CA TYR A 377 14.38 9.41 -15.03
C TYR A 377 13.16 9.90 -14.26
N GLN A 378 12.68 11.09 -14.64
CA GLN A 378 11.45 11.68 -14.11
C GLN A 378 10.28 11.36 -15.05
N MET A 379 9.18 10.86 -14.50
CA MET A 379 7.97 10.58 -15.26
C MET A 379 7.28 11.88 -15.69
N THR A 380 6.83 11.93 -16.94
CA THR A 380 6.01 13.04 -17.43
C THR A 380 4.53 12.82 -17.07
N PRO A 381 3.65 13.82 -17.17
CA PRO A 381 2.19 13.61 -17.03
C PRO A 381 1.66 12.54 -17.99
N LYS A 382 2.17 12.50 -19.24
CA LYS A 382 1.85 11.45 -20.21
C LYS A 382 2.30 10.07 -19.72
N GLY A 383 3.52 9.97 -19.20
CA GLY A 383 4.07 8.72 -18.62
C GLY A 383 3.26 8.25 -17.43
N ALA A 384 2.91 9.15 -16.51
CA ALA A 384 2.09 8.85 -15.33
C ALA A 384 0.73 8.27 -15.72
N PHE A 385 0.08 8.82 -16.76
CA PHE A 385 -1.17 8.27 -17.27
C PHE A 385 -1.01 6.84 -17.80
N TYR A 386 0.03 6.56 -18.62
CA TYR A 386 0.25 5.23 -19.17
C TYR A 386 0.68 4.22 -18.08
N TYR A 387 1.43 4.68 -17.08
CA TYR A 387 1.74 3.87 -15.91
C TYR A 387 0.47 3.45 -15.15
N HIS A 388 -0.41 4.40 -14.84
CA HIS A 388 -1.71 4.11 -14.24
C HIS A 388 -2.52 3.09 -15.03
N TYR A 389 -2.55 3.26 -16.35
CA TYR A 389 -3.26 2.32 -17.20
C TYR A 389 -2.69 0.90 -17.11
N TYR A 390 -1.37 0.78 -17.11
CA TYR A 390 -0.67 -0.49 -16.96
C TYR A 390 -0.89 -1.09 -15.57
N GLU A 391 -0.83 -0.28 -14.52
CA GLU A 391 -1.09 -0.69 -13.15
C GLU A 391 -2.51 -1.26 -12.98
N SER A 392 -3.52 -0.63 -13.57
CA SER A 392 -4.89 -1.15 -13.56
C SER A 392 -4.99 -2.52 -14.23
N TYR A 393 -4.25 -2.74 -15.33
CA TYR A 393 -4.17 -4.06 -15.96
C TYR A 393 -3.46 -5.09 -15.10
N TYR A 394 -2.38 -4.71 -14.47
CA TYR A 394 -1.65 -5.56 -13.53
C TYR A 394 -2.54 -5.96 -12.37
N THR A 395 -3.21 -4.99 -11.75
CA THR A 395 -4.11 -5.23 -10.62
C THR A 395 -5.22 -6.22 -10.98
N LEU A 396 -5.94 -6.00 -12.09
CA LEU A 396 -7.01 -6.89 -12.52
C LEU A 396 -6.50 -8.27 -13.00
N SER A 397 -5.30 -8.35 -13.57
CA SER A 397 -4.79 -9.61 -14.11
C SER A 397 -4.11 -10.50 -13.06
N TYR A 398 -3.51 -9.92 -12.03
CA TYR A 398 -2.70 -10.63 -11.04
C TYR A 398 -3.31 -10.55 -9.64
N ILE A 399 -3.53 -9.34 -9.14
CA ILE A 399 -3.98 -9.13 -7.76
C ILE A 399 -5.39 -9.65 -7.57
N ASP A 400 -6.31 -9.30 -8.47
CA ASP A 400 -7.70 -9.77 -8.42
C ASP A 400 -7.79 -11.29 -8.37
N LYS A 401 -7.08 -11.97 -9.26
CA LYS A 401 -7.06 -13.44 -9.29
C LYS A 401 -6.41 -14.03 -8.05
N MET A 402 -5.25 -13.52 -7.64
CA MET A 402 -4.50 -14.05 -6.50
C MET A 402 -5.29 -13.90 -5.20
N TRP A 403 -5.80 -12.69 -4.95
CA TRP A 403 -6.56 -12.43 -3.72
C TRP A 403 -7.90 -13.15 -3.70
N GLY A 404 -8.55 -13.32 -4.86
CA GLY A 404 -9.75 -14.14 -4.97
C GLY A 404 -9.50 -15.57 -4.50
N ILE A 405 -8.45 -16.23 -4.99
CA ILE A 405 -8.06 -17.59 -4.59
C ILE A 405 -7.71 -17.64 -3.09
N MET A 406 -6.87 -16.71 -2.61
CA MET A 406 -6.41 -16.72 -1.22
C MET A 406 -7.51 -16.40 -0.20
N LYS A 407 -8.62 -15.79 -0.61
CA LYS A 407 -9.80 -15.61 0.23
C LYS A 407 -10.61 -16.89 0.40
N GLU A 408 -10.59 -17.77 -0.60
CA GLU A 408 -11.29 -19.06 -0.57
C GLU A 408 -10.43 -20.17 0.05
N GLU A 409 -9.12 -20.13 -0.20
CA GLU A 409 -8.18 -21.14 0.25
C GLU A 409 -7.02 -20.52 1.04
N ALA A 410 -6.90 -20.93 2.31
CA ALA A 410 -5.89 -20.36 3.22
C ALA A 410 -4.44 -20.68 2.79
N PHE A 411 -4.20 -21.85 2.17
CA PHE A 411 -2.89 -22.34 1.76
C PHE A 411 -2.95 -23.03 0.39
N PRO A 412 -3.19 -22.30 -0.71
CA PRO A 412 -3.20 -22.88 -2.04
C PRO A 412 -1.83 -23.47 -2.40
N GLU A 413 -1.82 -24.59 -3.16
CA GLU A 413 -0.59 -25.28 -3.54
C GLU A 413 0.29 -24.43 -4.47
N CYS A 414 -0.31 -23.77 -5.45
CA CYS A 414 0.40 -22.83 -6.30
C CYS A 414 -0.55 -21.89 -7.06
N ILE A 415 -0.04 -20.71 -7.41
CA ILE A 415 -0.69 -19.77 -8.33
C ILE A 415 0.32 -19.34 -9.39
N SER A 416 -0.04 -19.47 -10.66
CA SER A 416 0.82 -19.10 -11.80
C SER A 416 0.21 -17.97 -12.62
N PHE A 417 1.05 -17.00 -13.05
CA PHE A 417 0.69 -15.83 -13.83
C PHE A 417 1.54 -15.65 -15.08
#